data_abdfe3b78b9aa00750c29bb688dbf880
#
_entry.id   abdfe3b78b9aa00750c29bb688dbf880
#
_cell.length_a   1.000
_cell.length_b   1.000
_cell.length_c   1.000
_cell.angle_alpha   90.00
_cell.angle_beta   90.00
_cell.angle_gamma   90.00
#
_symmetry.space_group_name_H-M   'P 1'
#
loop_
_entity.id
_entity.type
_entity.pdbx_description
1 polymer ?
#
loop_
_entity_poly.entity_id
_entity_poly.type
_entity_poly.pdbx_seq_one_letter_code
_entity_poly.pdbx_strand_id
1 'polypeptide(L)'
;MDIGHSKFETKTKSITLLDAPGHKDFIPNMITGATQADVALLVVDATRGEFETGFDSGGQTREHALLLRSLGISQLAVIVNKLDTVDWSKERFDEIVSKISIFLKQAGFKDNVIFVPCSGLSGENILTKPKESLSNWYKGPTLVDVIDNFKCPERHMNKPFRFSINDIFKGTGSGFCVSGHVQTGMISLGDKF
;
A
#
# COMPACT_ATOMS: atom_id res chain seq x y z
N MET A 1 -11.81 4.50 -13.97
CA MET A 1 -11.80 3.41 -12.95
C MET A 1 -11.52 4.09 -11.62
N ASP A 2 -12.40 3.92 -10.64
CA ASP A 2 -12.29 4.58 -9.34
C ASP A 2 -11.46 3.74 -8.37
N ILE A 3 -11.11 4.33 -7.22
CA ILE A 3 -10.42 3.61 -6.13
C ILE A 3 -11.39 2.62 -5.52
N GLY A 4 -11.00 1.35 -5.44
CA GLY A 4 -11.73 0.33 -4.72
C GLY A 4 -11.59 0.52 -3.21
N HIS A 5 -12.71 0.48 -2.48
CA HIS A 5 -12.74 0.60 -1.03
C HIS A 5 -13.21 -0.71 -0.40
N SER A 6 -12.42 -1.28 0.49
CA SER A 6 -12.79 -2.47 1.26
C SER A 6 -12.39 -2.29 2.72
N LYS A 7 -13.18 -2.87 3.63
CA LYS A 7 -12.87 -2.85 5.07
C LYS A 7 -12.75 -4.28 5.58
N PHE A 8 -11.75 -4.52 6.40
CA PHE A 8 -11.59 -5.78 7.11
C PHE A 8 -10.91 -5.55 8.46
N GLU A 9 -10.99 -6.53 9.33
CA GLU A 9 -10.37 -6.49 10.64
C GLU A 9 -9.25 -7.53 10.73
N THR A 10 -8.16 -7.14 11.34
CA THR A 10 -7.09 -8.03 11.76
C THR A 10 -7.25 -8.33 13.25
N LYS A 11 -6.28 -9.00 13.85
CA LYS A 11 -6.31 -9.28 15.30
C LYS A 11 -6.27 -8.00 16.16
N THR A 12 -5.62 -6.96 15.69
CA THR A 12 -5.37 -5.74 16.47
C THR A 12 -5.84 -4.46 15.79
N LYS A 13 -6.25 -4.50 14.51
CA LYS A 13 -6.57 -3.31 13.72
C LYS A 13 -7.83 -3.46 12.88
N SER A 14 -8.54 -2.36 12.70
CA SER A 14 -9.53 -2.19 11.63
C SER A 14 -8.85 -1.49 10.45
N ILE A 15 -8.88 -2.12 9.29
CA ILE A 15 -8.17 -1.69 8.09
C ILE A 15 -9.18 -1.22 7.04
N THR A 16 -8.95 -0.04 6.49
CA THR A 16 -9.58 0.41 5.26
C THR A 16 -8.56 0.24 4.14
N LEU A 17 -8.82 -0.69 3.24
CA LEU A 17 -8.02 -0.93 2.05
C LEU A 17 -8.49 0.00 0.93
N LEU A 18 -7.54 0.75 0.36
CA LEU A 18 -7.73 1.58 -0.82
C LEU A 18 -6.99 0.91 -1.97
N ASP A 19 -7.74 0.31 -2.89
CA ASP A 19 -7.17 -0.35 -4.07
C ASP A 19 -7.12 0.65 -5.23
N ALA A 20 -5.92 1.18 -5.48
CA ALA A 20 -5.71 2.15 -6.53
C ALA A 20 -5.32 1.43 -7.84
N PRO A 21 -5.91 1.82 -9.00
CA PRO A 21 -5.57 1.24 -10.29
C PRO A 21 -4.10 1.49 -10.63
N GLY A 22 -3.39 0.44 -11.06
CA GLY A 22 -1.95 0.49 -11.35
C GLY A 22 -1.57 1.10 -12.70
N HIS A 23 -2.50 1.26 -13.63
CA HIS A 23 -2.21 1.79 -14.96
C HIS A 23 -1.93 3.29 -14.93
N LYS A 24 -0.94 3.73 -15.71
CA LYS A 24 -0.48 5.14 -15.74
C LYS A 24 -1.58 6.18 -16.02
N ASP A 25 -2.63 5.81 -16.75
CA ASP A 25 -3.75 6.69 -17.05
C ASP A 25 -4.57 7.04 -15.79
N PHE A 26 -4.38 6.30 -14.70
CA PHE A 26 -5.08 6.48 -13.43
C PHE A 26 -4.21 7.07 -12.31
N ILE A 27 -3.06 7.65 -12.65
CA ILE A 27 -2.18 8.33 -11.67
C ILE A 27 -2.95 9.33 -10.77
N PRO A 28 -3.88 10.18 -11.28
CA PRO A 28 -4.66 11.07 -10.43
C PRO A 28 -5.47 10.33 -9.35
N ASN A 29 -6.06 9.18 -9.69
CA ASN A 29 -6.81 8.34 -8.74
C ASN A 29 -5.86 7.73 -7.71
N MET A 30 -4.68 7.28 -8.14
CA MET A 30 -3.65 6.77 -7.24
C MET A 30 -3.17 7.86 -6.26
N ILE A 31 -2.97 9.10 -6.71
CA ILE A 31 -2.63 10.23 -5.83
C ILE A 31 -3.72 10.43 -4.78
N THR A 32 -4.99 10.45 -5.21
CA THR A 32 -6.12 10.61 -4.30
C THR A 32 -6.17 9.50 -3.24
N GLY A 33 -5.93 8.25 -3.63
CA GLY A 33 -5.83 7.12 -2.68
C GLY A 33 -4.63 7.25 -1.74
N ALA A 34 -3.45 7.53 -2.28
CA ALA A 34 -2.22 7.62 -1.51
C ALA A 34 -2.22 8.77 -0.49
N THR A 35 -2.86 9.90 -0.80
CA THR A 35 -2.99 11.03 0.16
C THR A 35 -3.88 10.71 1.36
N GLN A 36 -4.70 9.67 1.28
CA GLN A 36 -5.57 9.22 2.37
C GLN A 36 -4.97 8.03 3.14
N ALA A 37 -3.92 7.40 2.60
CA ALA A 37 -3.34 6.20 3.18
C ALA A 37 -2.28 6.53 4.25
N ASP A 38 -2.25 5.74 5.31
CA ASP A 38 -1.23 5.82 6.38
C ASP A 38 0.01 4.98 6.03
N VAL A 39 -0.19 3.88 5.29
CA VAL A 39 0.83 2.91 4.89
C VAL A 39 0.55 2.41 3.47
N ALA A 40 1.53 1.80 2.83
CA ALA A 40 1.32 1.25 1.49
C ALA A 40 1.82 -0.19 1.35
N LEU A 41 1.14 -0.93 0.48
CA LEU A 41 1.56 -2.22 -0.03
C LEU A 41 1.90 -2.05 -1.52
N LEU A 42 3.15 -2.24 -1.89
CA LEU A 42 3.58 -2.25 -3.28
C LEU A 42 3.50 -3.68 -3.81
N VAL A 43 2.50 -3.95 -4.63
CA VAL A 43 2.31 -5.28 -5.21
C VAL A 43 3.06 -5.36 -6.54
N VAL A 44 3.91 -6.38 -6.67
CA VAL A 44 4.68 -6.66 -7.88
C VAL A 44 4.41 -8.07 -8.38
N ASP A 45 4.39 -8.23 -9.70
CA ASP A 45 4.19 -9.52 -10.35
C ASP A 45 5.52 -10.29 -10.42
N ALA A 46 5.55 -11.53 -9.95
CA ALA A 46 6.75 -12.38 -10.00
C ALA A 46 6.98 -13.04 -11.35
N THR A 47 5.97 -13.05 -12.22
CA THR A 47 6.03 -13.69 -13.53
C THR A 47 7.18 -13.13 -14.36
N ARG A 48 7.93 -14.01 -15.02
CA ARG A 48 9.05 -13.60 -15.88
C ARG A 48 8.55 -12.75 -17.05
N GLY A 49 9.22 -11.63 -17.29
CA GLY A 49 8.82 -10.63 -18.29
C GLY A 49 7.88 -9.56 -17.72
N GLU A 50 6.89 -9.93 -16.90
CA GLU A 50 5.94 -8.97 -16.30
C GLU A 50 6.61 -8.09 -15.25
N PHE A 51 7.41 -8.69 -14.36
CA PHE A 51 8.19 -7.92 -13.39
C PHE A 51 9.13 -6.93 -14.08
N GLU A 52 9.86 -7.39 -15.09
CA GLU A 52 10.82 -6.58 -15.85
C GLU A 52 10.10 -5.40 -16.55
N THR A 53 8.98 -5.67 -17.20
CA THR A 53 8.16 -4.62 -17.85
C THR A 53 7.65 -3.59 -16.84
N GLY A 54 7.21 -4.05 -15.67
CA GLY A 54 6.70 -3.16 -14.61
C GLY A 54 7.78 -2.40 -13.86
N PHE A 55 9.02 -2.91 -13.81
CA PHE A 55 10.07 -2.36 -12.95
C PHE A 55 11.23 -1.71 -13.72
N ASP A 56 11.54 -2.12 -14.94
CA ASP A 56 12.65 -1.56 -15.71
C ASP A 56 12.41 -0.09 -16.09
N SER A 57 13.36 0.54 -16.76
CA SER A 57 13.39 1.97 -17.05
C SER A 57 12.06 2.49 -17.63
N GLY A 58 11.35 3.33 -16.87
CA GLY A 58 10.02 3.82 -17.22
C GLY A 58 8.87 2.90 -16.76
N GLY A 59 9.15 1.86 -15.98
CA GLY A 59 8.13 0.96 -15.45
C GLY A 59 7.28 1.61 -14.34
N GLN A 60 6.01 1.28 -14.33
CA GLN A 60 5.00 1.86 -13.41
C GLN A 60 5.32 1.61 -11.94
N THR A 61 5.90 0.47 -11.60
CA THR A 61 6.28 0.12 -10.21
C THR A 61 7.22 1.15 -9.60
N ARG A 62 8.19 1.64 -10.37
CA ARG A 62 9.13 2.69 -9.90
C ARG A 62 8.43 4.02 -9.72
N GLU A 63 7.59 4.43 -10.68
CA GLU A 63 6.84 5.67 -10.62
C GLU A 63 5.90 5.69 -9.40
N HIS A 64 5.20 4.59 -9.15
CA HIS A 64 4.32 4.44 -7.99
C HIS A 64 5.08 4.53 -6.67
N ALA A 65 6.22 3.86 -6.54
CA ALA A 65 7.02 3.93 -5.31
C ALA A 65 7.55 5.35 -5.04
N LEU A 66 8.04 6.06 -6.06
CA LEU A 66 8.46 7.45 -5.94
C LEU A 66 7.31 8.37 -5.55
N LEU A 67 6.14 8.16 -6.15
CA LEU A 67 4.95 8.92 -5.84
C LEU A 67 4.50 8.71 -4.39
N LEU A 68 4.41 7.47 -3.92
CA LEU A 68 4.10 7.15 -2.52
C LEU A 68 5.06 7.86 -1.56
N ARG A 69 6.36 7.84 -1.86
CA ARG A 69 7.36 8.53 -1.04
C ARG A 69 7.16 10.05 -1.03
N SER A 70 6.88 10.64 -2.20
CA SER A 70 6.62 12.09 -2.35
C SER A 70 5.37 12.55 -1.61
N LEU A 71 4.36 11.68 -1.52
CA LEU A 71 3.12 11.94 -0.78
C LEU A 71 3.24 11.68 0.73
N GLY A 72 4.44 11.35 1.22
CA GLY A 72 4.72 11.24 2.65
C GLY A 72 4.55 9.83 3.24
N ILE A 73 4.23 8.82 2.43
CA ILE A 73 4.18 7.44 2.90
C ILE A 73 5.58 7.01 3.35
N SER A 74 5.71 6.70 4.62
CA SER A 74 6.97 6.30 5.24
C SER A 74 7.07 4.80 5.53
N GLN A 75 5.95 4.10 5.63
CA GLN A 75 5.87 2.67 5.87
C GLN A 75 5.36 1.95 4.63
N LEU A 76 6.19 1.07 4.10
CA LEU A 76 5.93 0.31 2.88
C LEU A 76 6.27 -1.15 3.11
N ALA A 77 5.47 -2.06 2.58
CA ALA A 77 5.84 -3.45 2.36
C ALA A 77 5.70 -3.78 0.88
N VAL A 78 6.52 -4.69 0.39
CA VAL A 78 6.48 -5.18 -0.99
C VAL A 78 5.89 -6.57 -1.01
N ILE A 79 4.86 -6.76 -1.82
CA ILE A 79 4.17 -8.03 -1.99
C ILE A 79 4.55 -8.61 -3.34
N VAL A 80 5.32 -9.68 -3.31
CA VAL A 80 5.73 -10.42 -4.51
C VAL A 80 4.65 -11.44 -4.82
N ASN A 81 3.70 -11.02 -5.65
CA ASN A 81 2.51 -11.78 -5.99
C ASN A 81 2.74 -12.68 -7.20
N LYS A 82 1.86 -13.64 -7.39
CA LYS A 82 1.89 -14.64 -8.48
C LYS A 82 3.16 -15.50 -8.46
N LEU A 83 3.74 -15.75 -7.28
CA LEU A 83 4.94 -16.58 -7.16
C LEU A 83 4.68 -18.05 -7.55
N ASP A 84 3.43 -18.48 -7.53
CA ASP A 84 2.97 -19.77 -8.06
C ASP A 84 3.27 -19.94 -9.55
N THR A 85 3.27 -18.86 -10.36
CA THR A 85 3.59 -18.91 -11.79
C THR A 85 5.06 -19.23 -12.10
N VAL A 86 5.91 -19.14 -11.10
CA VAL A 86 7.35 -19.43 -11.16
C VAL A 86 7.74 -20.53 -10.17
N ASP A 87 6.83 -21.45 -9.91
CA ASP A 87 7.02 -22.64 -9.08
C ASP A 87 7.58 -22.34 -7.67
N TRP A 88 7.15 -21.23 -7.08
CA TRP A 88 7.59 -20.78 -5.75
C TRP A 88 9.12 -20.64 -5.62
N SER A 89 9.80 -20.28 -6.72
CA SER A 89 11.26 -20.19 -6.81
C SER A 89 11.82 -19.15 -5.83
N LYS A 90 12.68 -19.63 -4.93
CA LYS A 90 13.44 -18.75 -4.02
C LYS A 90 14.37 -17.83 -4.79
N GLU A 91 15.03 -18.33 -5.83
CA GLU A 91 15.99 -17.57 -6.66
C GLU A 91 15.26 -16.39 -7.33
N ARG A 92 14.05 -16.62 -7.83
CA ARG A 92 13.24 -15.57 -8.43
C ARG A 92 12.81 -14.51 -7.41
N PHE A 93 12.40 -14.94 -6.23
CA PHE A 93 12.08 -14.04 -5.14
C PHE A 93 13.30 -13.19 -4.73
N ASP A 94 14.46 -13.81 -4.53
CA ASP A 94 15.69 -13.12 -4.13
C ASP A 94 16.16 -12.12 -5.21
N GLU A 95 16.00 -12.44 -6.50
CA GLU A 95 16.28 -11.53 -7.62
C GLU A 95 15.40 -10.26 -7.52
N ILE A 96 14.09 -10.43 -7.35
CA ILE A 96 13.12 -9.34 -7.24
C ILE A 96 13.43 -8.49 -6.00
N VAL A 97 13.66 -9.12 -4.85
CA VAL A 97 14.03 -8.44 -3.60
C VAL A 97 15.28 -7.61 -3.77
N SER A 98 16.32 -8.14 -4.39
CA SER A 98 17.58 -7.43 -4.62
C SER A 98 17.37 -6.17 -5.46
N LYS A 99 16.68 -6.29 -6.60
CA LYS A 99 16.42 -5.15 -7.51
C LYS A 99 15.58 -4.06 -6.85
N ILE A 100 14.48 -4.45 -6.19
CA ILE A 100 13.57 -3.49 -5.56
C ILE A 100 14.23 -2.84 -4.33
N SER A 101 14.97 -3.58 -3.51
CA SER A 101 15.62 -3.04 -2.31
C SER A 101 16.60 -1.92 -2.64
N ILE A 102 17.43 -2.11 -3.67
CA ILE A 102 18.37 -1.08 -4.13
C ILE A 102 17.60 0.18 -4.55
N PHE A 103 16.54 0.00 -5.34
CA PHE A 103 15.73 1.12 -5.82
C PHE A 103 15.01 1.85 -4.68
N LEU A 104 14.35 1.13 -3.76
CA LEU A 104 13.63 1.74 -2.64
C LEU A 104 14.57 2.51 -1.71
N LYS A 105 15.78 2.02 -1.51
CA LYS A 105 16.82 2.73 -0.76
C LYS A 105 17.22 4.06 -1.44
N GLN A 106 17.41 4.03 -2.76
CA GLN A 106 17.67 5.24 -3.55
C GLN A 106 16.48 6.22 -3.53
N ALA A 107 15.25 5.71 -3.51
CA ALA A 107 14.03 6.50 -3.39
C ALA A 107 13.81 7.08 -1.98
N GLY A 108 14.65 6.74 -0.99
CA GLY A 108 14.62 7.28 0.37
C GLY A 108 13.70 6.52 1.34
N PHE A 109 13.30 5.29 1.03
CA PHE A 109 12.70 4.39 2.01
C PHE A 109 13.77 3.82 2.93
N LYS A 110 13.39 3.52 4.18
CA LYS A 110 14.31 2.92 5.16
C LYS A 110 14.63 1.47 4.80
N ASP A 111 15.76 0.96 5.30
CA ASP A 111 16.24 -0.40 5.04
C ASP A 111 15.36 -1.54 5.61
N ASN A 112 14.27 -1.23 6.31
CA ASN A 112 13.38 -2.20 6.95
C ASN A 112 12.11 -2.52 6.15
N VAL A 113 12.13 -2.38 4.84
CA VAL A 113 11.02 -2.79 3.97
C VAL A 113 10.88 -4.31 4.00
N ILE A 114 9.68 -4.79 4.30
CA ILE A 114 9.38 -6.22 4.37
C ILE A 114 8.91 -6.68 3.00
N PHE A 115 9.42 -7.83 2.55
CA PHE A 115 9.03 -8.50 1.31
C PHE A 115 8.26 -9.77 1.63
N VAL A 116 7.07 -9.90 1.06
CA VAL A 116 6.18 -11.04 1.30
C VAL A 116 5.89 -11.77 -0.02
N PRO A 117 6.33 -13.01 -0.18
CA PRO A 117 5.93 -13.84 -1.32
C PRO A 117 4.51 -14.35 -1.11
N CYS A 118 3.67 -14.28 -2.13
CA CYS A 118 2.30 -14.78 -2.06
C CYS A 118 1.73 -15.18 -3.43
N SER A 119 0.56 -15.80 -3.40
CA SER A 119 -0.32 -15.92 -4.55
C SER A 119 -1.72 -15.44 -4.18
N GLY A 120 -2.14 -14.35 -4.81
CA GLY A 120 -3.51 -13.83 -4.65
C GLY A 120 -4.58 -14.77 -5.21
N LEU A 121 -4.23 -15.60 -6.20
CA LEU A 121 -5.14 -16.56 -6.81
C LEU A 121 -5.45 -17.74 -5.86
N SER A 122 -4.42 -18.32 -5.26
CA SER A 122 -4.57 -19.47 -4.35
C SER A 122 -4.82 -19.07 -2.89
N GLY A 123 -4.59 -17.80 -2.52
CA GLY A 123 -4.62 -17.34 -1.14
C GLY A 123 -3.39 -17.72 -0.32
N GLU A 124 -2.35 -18.28 -0.95
CA GLU A 124 -1.14 -18.76 -0.28
C GLU A 124 -0.36 -17.60 0.36
N ASN A 125 0.00 -17.76 1.63
CA ASN A 125 0.73 -16.79 2.45
C ASN A 125 0.04 -15.41 2.61
N ILE A 126 -1.28 -15.35 2.44
CA ILE A 126 -2.07 -14.14 2.70
C ILE A 126 -2.51 -14.11 4.16
N LEU A 127 -3.38 -15.02 4.56
CA LEU A 127 -3.93 -15.09 5.91
C LEU A 127 -3.26 -16.18 6.76
N THR A 128 -2.99 -17.32 6.15
CA THR A 128 -2.39 -18.49 6.81
C THR A 128 -0.97 -18.69 6.35
N LYS A 129 -0.14 -19.28 7.23
CA LYS A 129 1.26 -19.60 6.89
C LYS A 129 1.33 -20.50 5.65
N PRO A 130 2.42 -20.36 4.86
CA PRO A 130 2.55 -21.07 3.60
C PRO A 130 2.62 -22.57 3.78
N LYS A 131 2.15 -23.28 2.76
CA LYS A 131 2.22 -24.73 2.63
C LYS A 131 3.58 -25.17 2.06
N GLU A 132 3.74 -26.46 1.82
CA GLU A 132 5.01 -27.14 1.59
C GLU A 132 6.02 -26.43 0.67
N SER A 133 5.64 -26.02 -0.52
CA SER A 133 6.61 -25.46 -1.48
C SER A 133 7.24 -24.15 -1.00
N LEU A 134 6.42 -23.21 -0.56
CA LEU A 134 6.90 -21.93 -0.07
C LEU A 134 7.49 -22.05 1.34
N SER A 135 6.92 -22.90 2.20
CA SER A 135 7.39 -23.10 3.58
C SER A 135 8.79 -23.69 3.69
N ASN A 136 9.32 -24.30 2.62
CA ASN A 136 10.68 -24.86 2.63
C ASN A 136 11.76 -23.78 2.83
N TRP A 137 11.54 -22.59 2.31
CA TRP A 137 12.53 -21.51 2.36
C TRP A 137 12.02 -20.21 2.99
N TYR A 138 10.72 -19.94 2.93
CA TYR A 138 10.17 -18.71 3.52
C TYR A 138 9.66 -18.97 4.95
N LYS A 139 10.24 -18.27 5.92
CA LYS A 139 9.89 -18.36 7.35
C LYS A 139 9.35 -17.02 7.90
N GLY A 140 9.12 -16.06 7.01
CA GLY A 140 8.65 -14.74 7.36
C GLY A 140 7.16 -14.68 7.73
N PRO A 141 6.63 -13.47 7.93
CA PRO A 141 5.22 -13.24 8.25
C PRO A 141 4.32 -13.44 7.02
N THR A 142 3.04 -13.70 7.27
CA THR A 142 2.00 -13.64 6.23
C THR A 142 1.73 -12.18 5.84
N LEU A 143 1.02 -11.96 4.73
CA LEU A 143 0.61 -10.62 4.32
C LEU A 143 -0.19 -9.90 5.43
N VAL A 144 -1.15 -10.59 6.04
CA VAL A 144 -1.98 -10.03 7.11
C VAL A 144 -1.16 -9.75 8.36
N ASP A 145 -0.19 -10.60 8.70
CA ASP A 145 0.73 -10.32 9.83
C ASP A 145 1.56 -9.05 9.57
N VAL A 146 1.98 -8.80 8.34
CA VAL A 146 2.71 -7.56 7.98
C VAL A 146 1.81 -6.34 8.13
N ILE A 147 0.56 -6.40 7.66
CA ILE A 147 -0.41 -5.32 7.81
C ILE A 147 -0.66 -5.05 9.31
N ASP A 148 -0.79 -6.09 10.10
CA ASP A 148 -1.03 -5.97 11.55
C ASP A 148 0.17 -5.37 12.31
N ASN A 149 1.38 -5.55 11.79
CA ASN A 149 2.63 -5.03 12.36
C ASN A 149 2.96 -3.58 11.94
N PHE A 150 2.28 -2.98 10.99
CA PHE A 150 2.49 -1.57 10.69
C PHE A 150 2.16 -0.71 11.91
N LYS A 151 2.97 0.31 12.13
CA LYS A 151 2.73 1.27 13.21
C LYS A 151 1.62 2.24 12.81
N CYS A 152 0.61 2.37 13.67
CA CYS A 152 -0.38 3.43 13.47
C CYS A 152 0.31 4.80 13.57
N PRO A 153 0.01 5.74 12.66
CA PRO A 153 0.56 7.08 12.74
C PRO A 153 0.08 7.78 14.02
N GLU A 154 0.95 8.59 14.61
CA GLU A 154 0.54 9.41 15.75
C GLU A 154 -0.49 10.45 15.31
N ARG A 155 -1.65 10.43 15.96
CA ARG A 155 -2.72 11.42 15.75
C ARG A 155 -2.52 12.57 16.75
N HIS A 156 -2.12 13.72 16.25
CA HIS A 156 -1.90 14.92 17.06
C HIS A 156 -3.21 15.60 17.48
N MET A 157 -4.02 14.92 18.29
CA MET A 157 -5.36 15.39 18.69
C MET A 157 -5.34 16.67 19.53
N ASN A 158 -4.27 16.93 20.28
CA ASN A 158 -4.13 18.09 21.14
C ASN A 158 -3.61 19.36 20.42
N LYS A 159 -3.37 19.30 19.11
CA LYS A 159 -2.97 20.47 18.31
C LYS A 159 -4.20 21.17 17.74
N PRO A 160 -4.07 22.43 17.30
CA PRO A 160 -5.15 23.11 16.59
C PRO A 160 -5.66 22.29 15.41
N PHE A 161 -6.97 22.35 15.19
CA PHE A 161 -7.60 21.64 14.08
C PHE A 161 -7.05 22.12 12.73
N ARG A 162 -6.62 21.18 11.90
CA ARG A 162 -6.16 21.38 10.51
C ARG A 162 -6.73 20.30 9.64
N PHE A 163 -7.40 20.70 8.60
CA PHE A 163 -8.04 19.82 7.65
C PHE A 163 -7.55 20.14 6.23
N SER A 164 -6.97 19.13 5.56
CA SER A 164 -6.60 19.25 4.15
C SER A 164 -7.81 18.91 3.30
N ILE A 165 -8.31 19.89 2.53
CA ILE A 165 -9.44 19.69 1.64
C ILE A 165 -8.96 19.02 0.37
N ASN A 166 -9.53 17.88 0.02
CA ASN A 166 -9.24 17.14 -1.20
C ASN A 166 -10.27 17.41 -2.28
N ASP A 167 -11.54 17.61 -1.90
CA ASP A 167 -12.62 17.86 -2.84
C ASP A 167 -13.72 18.73 -2.23
N ILE A 168 -14.46 19.44 -3.09
CA ILE A 168 -15.58 20.28 -2.73
C ILE A 168 -16.75 19.95 -3.64
N PHE A 169 -17.88 19.59 -3.07
CA PHE A 169 -19.06 19.21 -3.83
C PHE A 169 -20.34 19.85 -3.25
N LYS A 170 -21.37 19.92 -4.08
CA LYS A 170 -22.65 20.49 -3.68
C LYS A 170 -23.38 19.53 -2.73
N GLY A 171 -23.69 19.99 -1.53
CA GLY A 171 -24.46 19.21 -0.55
C GLY A 171 -25.95 19.12 -0.89
N THR A 172 -26.67 18.30 -0.15
CA THR A 172 -28.13 18.24 -0.17
C THR A 172 -28.67 19.47 0.55
N GLY A 173 -29.00 20.55 -0.19
CA GLY A 173 -29.47 21.81 0.37
C GLY A 173 -28.74 23.01 -0.23
N SER A 174 -28.72 24.14 0.48
CA SER A 174 -28.10 25.40 0.03
C SER A 174 -26.59 25.51 0.29
N GLY A 175 -25.99 24.47 0.92
CA GLY A 175 -24.60 24.45 1.32
C GLY A 175 -23.69 23.68 0.36
N PHE A 176 -22.40 23.73 0.62
CA PHE A 176 -21.40 22.88 -0.01
C PHE A 176 -20.81 21.92 1.04
N CYS A 177 -20.35 20.78 0.58
CA CYS A 177 -19.64 19.81 1.39
C CYS A 177 -18.16 19.79 0.98
N VAL A 178 -17.29 19.54 1.94
CA VAL A 178 -15.87 19.32 1.69
C VAL A 178 -15.50 17.93 2.14
N SER A 179 -14.68 17.24 1.37
CA SER A 179 -14.02 16.00 1.79
C SER A 179 -12.52 16.21 1.93
N GLY A 180 -11.89 15.46 2.81
CA GLY A 180 -10.47 15.61 3.03
C GLY A 180 -9.94 14.81 4.22
N HIS A 181 -8.75 15.20 4.68
CA HIS A 181 -8.04 14.52 5.77
C HIS A 181 -7.75 15.45 6.94
N VAL A 182 -8.06 14.99 8.17
CA VAL A 182 -7.71 15.72 9.40
C VAL A 182 -6.21 15.49 9.68
N GLN A 183 -5.42 16.55 9.55
CA GLN A 183 -3.98 16.53 9.80
C GLN A 183 -3.64 16.62 11.27
N THR A 184 -4.33 17.50 12.01
CA THR A 184 -4.16 17.70 13.46
C THR A 184 -5.49 18.14 14.08
N GLY A 185 -5.60 17.96 15.40
CA GLY A 185 -6.81 18.30 16.15
C GLY A 185 -7.89 17.23 16.03
N MET A 186 -9.08 17.60 16.43
CA MET A 186 -10.29 16.76 16.39
C MET A 186 -11.45 17.56 15.84
N ILE A 187 -12.40 16.84 15.25
CA ILE A 187 -13.69 17.37 14.83
C ILE A 187 -14.79 16.39 15.23
N SER A 188 -15.89 16.89 15.73
CA SER A 188 -17.06 16.10 16.12
C SER A 188 -18.29 16.55 15.36
N LEU A 189 -19.27 15.67 15.28
CA LEU A 189 -20.54 16.00 14.65
C LEU A 189 -21.21 17.19 15.37
N GLY A 190 -21.53 18.25 14.63
CA GLY A 190 -22.14 19.47 15.16
C GLY A 190 -21.16 20.59 15.49
N ASP A 191 -19.84 20.37 15.39
CA ASP A 191 -18.85 21.43 15.54
C ASP A 191 -19.02 22.49 14.43
N LYS A 192 -18.73 23.74 14.77
CA LYS A 192 -18.76 24.87 13.83
C LYS A 192 -17.35 25.42 13.66
N PHE A 193 -16.95 25.67 12.42
CA PHE A 193 -15.62 26.17 12.04
C PHE A 193 -15.74 27.42 11.18
#